data_65add097f904d9892f00257b06cd0494
#
_entry.id   65add097f904d9892f00257b06cd0494
#
_cell.length_a   1.000
_cell.length_b   1.000
_cell.length_c   1.000
_cell.angle_alpha   90.00
_cell.angle_beta   90.00
_cell.angle_gamma   90.00
#
_symmetry.space_group_name_H-M   'P 1'
#
loop_
_entity.id
_entity.type
_entity.pdbx_description
1 polymer ?
#
loop_
_entity_poly.entity_id
_entity_poly.type
_entity_poly.pdbx_seq_one_letter_code
_entity_poly.pdbx_strand_id
1 'polypeptide(L)'
;MMETGIITRFLESVGQKADVDLYLKLFRSQKKESFAIICASARIVKTALDPFHFDLRILAGLGLTPVVIVGLFEPRDADKQAARVHEWLLEDAVRAQIVPLGQTLSPAMTEVVRETVHMNTIPLLSLEPAREASLEARFALLRDLATGLETRKVIFLSTSAGLEREGAPPMSVVNLGTDYERLLGANVLTRQHGSLLRHGKILIDQTPHRMTVTVVNPLQLLRELFTVNGAGTLIRKGSRVERHDDFTGVDRPRLRALIESAFGKPLGDGALDRGIERVYIEENYLGAMRAAPR
;
A
#
# COMPACT_ATOMS: atom_id res chain seq x y z
N MET A 1 -26.58 -10.05 2.39
CA MET A 1 -25.78 -8.80 2.40
C MET A 1 -25.72 -8.31 3.84
N MET A 2 -24.53 -8.23 4.45
CA MET A 2 -24.39 -7.65 5.81
C MET A 2 -24.76 -6.17 5.75
N GLU A 3 -25.60 -5.73 6.72
CA GLU A 3 -25.94 -4.30 6.80
C GLU A 3 -24.68 -3.47 7.07
N THR A 4 -24.52 -2.35 6.36
CA THR A 4 -23.37 -1.43 6.51
C THR A 4 -23.13 -1.05 7.98
N GLY A 5 -24.18 -0.95 8.79
CA GLY A 5 -24.08 -0.66 10.22
C GLY A 5 -23.38 -1.76 11.04
N ILE A 6 -23.56 -3.04 10.67
CA ILE A 6 -22.89 -4.17 11.35
C ILE A 6 -21.41 -4.17 11.00
N ILE A 7 -21.09 -3.93 9.72
CA ILE A 7 -19.70 -3.84 9.25
C ILE A 7 -18.96 -2.69 9.95
N THR A 8 -19.58 -1.52 10.05
CA THR A 8 -18.95 -0.38 10.74
C THR A 8 -18.69 -0.69 12.22
N ARG A 9 -19.64 -1.30 12.93
CA ARG A 9 -19.45 -1.72 14.33
C ARG A 9 -18.35 -2.79 14.49
N PHE A 10 -18.24 -3.70 13.52
CA PHE A 10 -17.13 -4.66 13.50
C PHE A 10 -15.79 -3.94 13.36
N LEU A 11 -15.67 -2.99 12.44
CA LEU A 11 -14.44 -2.21 12.26
C LEU A 11 -14.09 -1.36 13.50
N GLU A 12 -15.08 -0.86 14.24
CA GLU A 12 -14.87 -0.18 15.53
C GLU A 12 -14.26 -1.11 16.60
N SER A 13 -14.40 -2.43 16.45
CA SER A 13 -13.70 -3.41 17.31
C SER A 13 -12.25 -3.66 16.88
N VAL A 14 -11.93 -3.37 15.61
CA VAL A 14 -10.58 -3.54 15.04
C VAL A 14 -9.70 -2.31 15.31
N GLY A 15 -10.29 -1.11 15.39
CA GLY A 15 -9.60 0.15 15.61
C GLY A 15 -10.48 1.21 16.29
N GLN A 16 -9.89 2.35 16.61
CA GLN A 16 -10.68 3.46 17.15
C GLN A 16 -11.67 3.97 16.09
N LYS A 17 -12.89 4.29 16.51
CA LYS A 17 -13.95 4.79 15.62
C LYS A 17 -13.48 5.97 14.75
N ALA A 18 -12.76 6.91 15.35
CA ALA A 18 -12.23 8.07 14.64
C ALA A 18 -11.28 7.69 13.49
N ASP A 19 -10.45 6.66 13.68
CA ASP A 19 -9.55 6.16 12.65
C ASP A 19 -10.36 5.52 11.52
N VAL A 20 -11.31 4.64 11.86
CA VAL A 20 -12.16 3.94 10.89
C VAL A 20 -12.93 4.94 10.02
N ASP A 21 -13.55 5.94 10.62
CA ASP A 21 -14.30 6.99 9.91
C ASP A 21 -13.37 7.81 9.00
N LEU A 22 -12.17 8.16 9.48
CA LEU A 22 -11.17 8.88 8.71
C LEU A 22 -10.75 8.09 7.46
N TYR A 23 -10.37 6.82 7.63
CA TYR A 23 -9.91 5.99 6.52
C TYR A 23 -11.03 5.66 5.53
N LEU A 24 -12.25 5.41 5.99
CA LEU A 24 -13.40 5.22 5.12
C LEU A 24 -13.65 6.47 4.26
N LYS A 25 -13.63 7.66 4.87
CA LYS A 25 -13.76 8.92 4.15
C LYS A 25 -12.64 9.11 3.14
N LEU A 26 -11.39 8.82 3.54
CA LEU A 26 -10.23 8.92 2.68
C LEU A 26 -10.35 7.97 1.47
N PHE A 27 -10.66 6.71 1.68
CA PHE A 27 -10.79 5.73 0.60
C PHE A 27 -11.93 6.05 -0.36
N ARG A 28 -13.07 6.52 0.16
CA ARG A 28 -14.21 6.92 -0.67
C ARG A 28 -13.99 8.22 -1.45
N SER A 29 -13.06 9.06 -1.03
CA SER A 29 -12.70 10.29 -1.75
C SER A 29 -11.72 10.05 -2.92
N GLN A 30 -11.16 8.86 -3.03
CA GLN A 30 -10.26 8.47 -4.11
C GLN A 30 -11.03 7.86 -5.28
N LYS A 31 -10.37 7.74 -6.44
CA LYS A 31 -10.87 6.91 -7.55
C LYS A 31 -11.00 5.47 -7.06
N LYS A 32 -12.09 4.78 -7.38
CA LYS A 32 -12.35 3.41 -6.92
C LYS A 32 -11.20 2.45 -7.26
N GLU A 33 -10.71 2.53 -8.48
CA GLU A 33 -9.63 1.70 -9.01
C GLU A 33 -8.27 1.95 -8.34
N SER A 34 -8.09 3.11 -7.71
CA SER A 34 -6.83 3.44 -7.03
C SER A 34 -6.75 2.96 -5.59
N PHE A 35 -7.79 2.30 -5.07
CA PHE A 35 -7.89 1.91 -3.67
C PHE A 35 -6.74 1.01 -3.23
N ALA A 36 -6.66 -0.22 -3.75
CA ALA A 36 -5.59 -1.15 -3.39
C ALA A 36 -5.46 -2.31 -4.39
N ILE A 37 -4.24 -2.81 -4.57
CA ILE A 37 -3.96 -4.13 -5.16
C ILE A 37 -3.53 -5.05 -4.03
N ILE A 38 -4.16 -6.22 -3.90
CA ILE A 38 -3.86 -7.24 -2.90
C ILE A 38 -3.26 -8.46 -3.61
N CYS A 39 -2.01 -8.79 -3.30
CA CYS A 39 -1.31 -9.94 -3.85
C CYS A 39 -1.39 -11.11 -2.86
N ALA A 40 -2.10 -12.17 -3.22
CA ALA A 40 -2.21 -13.39 -2.44
C ALA A 40 -1.36 -14.51 -3.06
N SER A 41 -0.51 -15.14 -2.24
CA SER A 41 0.25 -16.33 -2.67
C SER A 41 -0.60 -17.60 -2.61
N ALA A 42 -0.16 -18.65 -3.30
CA ALA A 42 -0.77 -19.98 -3.22
C ALA A 42 -0.90 -20.48 -1.78
N ARG A 43 0.08 -20.15 -0.95
CA ARG A 43 0.07 -20.52 0.47
C ARG A 43 -1.07 -19.83 1.22
N ILE A 44 -1.30 -18.54 0.99
CA ILE A 44 -2.41 -17.80 1.61
C ILE A 44 -3.75 -18.41 1.19
N VAL A 45 -3.97 -18.67 -0.10
CA VAL A 45 -5.21 -19.27 -0.60
C VAL A 45 -5.43 -20.68 -0.03
N LYS A 46 -4.37 -21.43 0.31
CA LYS A 46 -4.47 -22.76 0.90
C LYS A 46 -4.68 -22.77 2.41
N THR A 47 -4.04 -21.85 3.16
CA THR A 47 -3.95 -21.94 4.62
C THR A 47 -4.65 -20.82 5.38
N ALA A 48 -5.00 -19.73 4.72
CA ALA A 48 -5.62 -18.55 5.32
C ALA A 48 -6.75 -17.97 4.44
N LEU A 49 -7.45 -18.85 3.73
CA LEU A 49 -8.53 -18.43 2.81
C LEU A 49 -9.69 -17.80 3.58
N ASP A 50 -10.12 -18.38 4.70
CA ASP A 50 -11.26 -17.88 5.48
C ASP A 50 -11.09 -16.43 5.95
N PRO A 51 -9.96 -16.03 6.61
CA PRO A 51 -9.76 -14.63 6.97
C PRO A 51 -9.64 -13.73 5.76
N PHE A 52 -8.97 -14.17 4.69
CA PHE A 52 -8.84 -13.38 3.47
C PHE A 52 -10.19 -13.17 2.76
N HIS A 53 -10.99 -14.20 2.66
CA HIS A 53 -12.35 -14.13 2.13
C HIS A 53 -13.23 -13.19 2.97
N PHE A 54 -13.18 -13.32 4.30
CA PHE A 54 -13.90 -12.42 5.21
C PHE A 54 -13.53 -10.96 5.00
N ASP A 55 -12.24 -10.65 4.85
CA ASP A 55 -11.76 -9.30 4.59
C ASP A 55 -12.30 -8.74 3.28
N LEU A 56 -12.26 -9.53 2.20
CA LEU A 56 -12.81 -9.12 0.89
C LEU A 56 -14.31 -8.85 0.97
N ARG A 57 -15.06 -9.65 1.72
CA ARG A 57 -16.50 -9.45 1.95
C ARG A 57 -16.78 -8.15 2.71
N ILE A 58 -16.00 -7.86 3.76
CA ILE A 58 -16.11 -6.60 4.51
C ILE A 58 -15.82 -5.41 3.60
N LEU A 59 -14.73 -5.46 2.83
CA LEU A 59 -14.36 -4.38 1.91
C LEU A 59 -15.45 -4.14 0.86
N ALA A 60 -15.97 -5.20 0.24
CA ALA A 60 -17.08 -5.10 -0.71
C ALA A 60 -18.34 -4.49 -0.08
N GLY A 61 -18.68 -4.87 1.14
CA GLY A 61 -19.81 -4.32 1.90
C GLY A 61 -19.64 -2.83 2.25
N LEU A 62 -18.41 -2.33 2.30
CA LEU A 62 -18.08 -0.91 2.47
C LEU A 62 -18.06 -0.13 1.14
N GLY A 63 -18.23 -0.81 0.01
CA GLY A 63 -18.11 -0.24 -1.33
C GLY A 63 -16.65 -0.03 -1.76
N LEU A 64 -15.70 -0.72 -1.11
CA LEU A 64 -14.29 -0.71 -1.45
C LEU A 64 -13.96 -1.97 -2.26
N THR A 65 -13.47 -1.77 -3.47
CA THR A 65 -13.23 -2.86 -4.43
C THR A 65 -11.74 -2.99 -4.71
N PRO A 66 -11.00 -3.85 -3.97
CA PRO A 66 -9.60 -4.10 -4.25
C PRO A 66 -9.44 -4.93 -5.53
N VAL A 67 -8.31 -4.75 -6.21
CA VAL A 67 -7.84 -5.66 -7.25
C VAL A 67 -7.07 -6.79 -6.58
N VAL A 68 -7.42 -8.04 -6.81
CA VAL A 68 -6.73 -9.20 -6.22
C VAL A 68 -5.87 -9.87 -7.28
N ILE A 69 -4.60 -10.13 -6.96
CA ILE A 69 -3.66 -10.83 -7.83
C ILE A 69 -3.23 -12.15 -7.17
N VAL A 70 -3.33 -13.24 -7.91
CA VAL A 70 -2.81 -14.57 -7.54
C VAL A 70 -1.76 -15.02 -8.55
N GLY A 71 -0.78 -15.79 -8.08
CA GLY A 71 0.27 -16.35 -8.92
C GLY A 71 1.48 -15.43 -9.15
N LEU A 72 1.61 -14.30 -8.44
CA LEU A 72 2.75 -13.39 -8.60
C LEU A 72 4.09 -14.07 -8.30
N PHE A 73 4.19 -14.80 -7.20
CA PHE A 73 5.39 -15.54 -6.81
C PHE A 73 5.41 -16.94 -7.41
N GLU A 74 4.28 -17.63 -7.38
CA GLU A 74 4.09 -19.01 -7.83
C GLU A 74 2.90 -19.06 -8.78
N PRO A 75 3.14 -18.87 -10.11
CA PRO A 75 2.05 -18.74 -11.09
C PRO A 75 1.37 -20.07 -11.41
N ARG A 76 2.01 -21.22 -11.13
CA ARG A 76 1.42 -22.53 -11.34
C ARG A 76 0.15 -22.70 -10.51
N ASP A 77 -0.92 -23.17 -11.12
CA ASP A 77 -2.25 -23.35 -10.52
C ASP A 77 -2.90 -22.01 -10.05
N ALA A 78 -2.46 -20.86 -10.55
CA ALA A 78 -3.05 -19.56 -10.18
C ALA A 78 -4.51 -19.44 -10.65
N ASP A 79 -4.87 -20.05 -11.79
CA ASP A 79 -6.27 -20.10 -12.24
C ASP A 79 -7.15 -20.87 -11.26
N LYS A 80 -6.68 -22.00 -10.72
CA LYS A 80 -7.40 -22.75 -9.69
C LYS A 80 -7.53 -21.97 -8.39
N GLN A 81 -6.50 -21.19 -8.03
CA GLN A 81 -6.54 -20.33 -6.85
C GLN A 81 -7.56 -19.19 -7.05
N ALA A 82 -7.57 -18.55 -8.21
CA ALA A 82 -8.55 -17.53 -8.55
C ALA A 82 -9.98 -18.09 -8.54
N ALA A 83 -10.20 -19.28 -9.13
CA ALA A 83 -11.49 -19.97 -9.13
C ALA A 83 -11.98 -20.23 -7.69
N ARG A 84 -11.11 -20.72 -6.82
CA ARG A 84 -11.47 -20.99 -5.42
C ARG A 84 -11.87 -19.72 -4.66
N VAL A 85 -11.13 -18.63 -4.81
CA VAL A 85 -11.50 -17.34 -4.23
C VAL A 85 -12.83 -16.83 -4.80
N HIS A 86 -13.03 -16.98 -6.10
CA HIS A 86 -14.25 -16.58 -6.80
C HIS A 86 -15.48 -17.33 -6.30
N GLU A 87 -15.42 -18.66 -6.20
CA GLU A 87 -16.51 -19.50 -5.70
C GLU A 87 -16.95 -19.07 -4.31
N TRP A 88 -16.01 -18.86 -3.40
CA TRP A 88 -16.32 -18.42 -2.02
C TRP A 88 -16.93 -17.01 -1.96
N LEU A 89 -16.46 -16.10 -2.80
CA LEU A 89 -17.06 -14.76 -2.87
C LEU A 89 -18.49 -14.80 -3.40
N LEU A 90 -18.77 -15.69 -4.37
CA LEU A 90 -20.12 -15.89 -4.90
C LEU A 90 -21.09 -16.47 -3.86
N GLU A 91 -20.64 -17.41 -3.00
CA GLU A 91 -21.45 -17.97 -1.91
C GLU A 91 -21.97 -16.87 -0.96
N ASP A 92 -21.17 -15.81 -0.73
CA ASP A 92 -21.56 -14.65 0.07
C ASP A 92 -22.19 -13.50 -0.75
N ALA A 93 -22.59 -13.75 -1.99
CA ALA A 93 -23.15 -12.77 -2.92
C ALA A 93 -22.23 -11.55 -3.18
N VAL A 94 -20.90 -11.73 -3.05
CA VAL A 94 -19.90 -10.74 -3.44
C VAL A 94 -19.55 -10.94 -4.90
N ARG A 95 -19.73 -9.90 -5.70
CA ARG A 95 -19.41 -9.97 -7.13
C ARG A 95 -17.92 -10.00 -7.35
N ALA A 96 -17.44 -10.98 -8.08
CA ALA A 96 -16.05 -11.12 -8.48
C ALA A 96 -15.97 -11.58 -9.95
N GLN A 97 -14.88 -11.28 -10.62
CA GLN A 97 -14.60 -11.66 -12.00
C GLN A 97 -13.16 -12.11 -12.14
N ILE A 98 -12.95 -13.30 -12.68
CA ILE A 98 -11.60 -13.80 -12.99
C ILE A 98 -11.13 -13.15 -14.30
N VAL A 99 -9.94 -12.57 -14.26
CA VAL A 99 -9.28 -11.92 -15.39
C VAL A 99 -7.88 -12.53 -15.57
N PRO A 100 -7.65 -13.35 -16.60
CA PRO A 100 -6.33 -13.92 -16.85
C PRO A 100 -5.37 -12.85 -17.37
N LEU A 101 -4.21 -12.67 -16.72
CA LEU A 101 -3.17 -11.78 -17.18
C LEU A 101 -2.09 -12.54 -17.95
N GLY A 102 -1.87 -12.14 -19.21
CA GLY A 102 -0.79 -12.65 -20.04
C GLY A 102 0.59 -12.12 -19.66
N GLN A 103 1.58 -12.35 -20.54
CA GLN A 103 2.96 -11.90 -20.31
C GLN A 103 3.14 -10.37 -20.47
N THR A 104 2.17 -9.69 -21.06
CA THR A 104 2.17 -8.24 -21.25
C THR A 104 0.83 -7.66 -20.85
N LEU A 105 0.86 -6.48 -20.25
CA LEU A 105 -0.33 -5.72 -19.90
C LEU A 105 -0.66 -4.74 -21.05
N SER A 106 -1.80 -4.92 -21.70
CA SER A 106 -2.28 -3.96 -22.69
C SER A 106 -3.11 -2.85 -22.01
N PRO A 107 -3.20 -1.65 -22.63
CA PRO A 107 -4.12 -0.61 -22.15
C PRO A 107 -5.59 -1.11 -22.07
N ALA A 108 -6.02 -1.93 -23.02
CA ALA A 108 -7.36 -2.52 -23.01
C ALA A 108 -7.59 -3.41 -21.78
N MET A 109 -6.59 -4.19 -21.37
CA MET A 109 -6.70 -5.03 -20.16
C MET A 109 -6.80 -4.18 -18.90
N THR A 110 -6.02 -3.09 -18.81
CA THR A 110 -6.14 -2.14 -17.70
C THR A 110 -7.54 -1.53 -17.63
N GLU A 111 -8.14 -1.23 -18.80
CA GLU A 111 -9.49 -0.69 -18.85
C GLU A 111 -10.53 -1.73 -18.40
N VAL A 112 -10.42 -3.01 -18.81
CA VAL A 112 -11.27 -4.10 -18.33
C VAL A 112 -11.23 -4.19 -16.79
N VAL A 113 -10.04 -4.10 -16.19
CA VAL A 113 -9.90 -4.11 -14.72
C VAL A 113 -10.59 -2.89 -14.10
N ARG A 114 -10.40 -1.69 -14.69
CA ARG A 114 -11.03 -0.45 -14.22
C ARG A 114 -12.54 -0.54 -14.27
N GLU A 115 -13.10 -0.94 -15.39
CA GLU A 115 -14.56 -1.12 -15.56
C GLU A 115 -15.13 -2.14 -14.57
N THR A 116 -14.42 -3.27 -14.36
CA THR A 116 -14.82 -4.28 -13.37
C THR A 116 -14.92 -3.66 -11.96
N VAL A 117 -13.92 -2.89 -11.55
CA VAL A 117 -13.95 -2.16 -10.27
C VAL A 117 -15.10 -1.16 -10.21
N HIS A 118 -15.34 -0.39 -11.28
CA HIS A 118 -16.45 0.58 -11.33
C HIS A 118 -17.83 -0.07 -11.19
N MET A 119 -17.99 -1.31 -11.66
CA MET A 119 -19.19 -2.13 -11.47
C MET A 119 -19.31 -2.72 -10.05
N ASN A 120 -18.44 -2.33 -9.10
CA ASN A 120 -18.32 -2.91 -7.75
C ASN A 120 -18.13 -4.44 -7.79
N THR A 121 -17.35 -4.91 -8.73
CA THR A 121 -16.98 -6.31 -8.91
C THR A 121 -15.49 -6.46 -8.65
N ILE A 122 -15.09 -7.38 -7.79
CA ILE A 122 -13.67 -7.60 -7.44
C ILE A 122 -12.98 -8.30 -8.61
N PRO A 123 -12.00 -7.68 -9.30
CA PRO A 123 -11.22 -8.37 -10.30
C PRO A 123 -10.21 -9.30 -9.62
N LEU A 124 -10.26 -10.58 -9.97
CA LEU A 124 -9.34 -11.65 -9.54
C LEU A 124 -8.39 -11.93 -10.69
N LEU A 125 -7.20 -11.36 -10.64
CA LEU A 125 -6.20 -11.46 -11.69
C LEU A 125 -5.34 -12.70 -11.49
N SER A 126 -5.38 -13.62 -12.45
CA SER A 126 -4.51 -14.81 -12.47
C SER A 126 -3.30 -14.58 -13.36
N LEU A 127 -2.11 -14.87 -12.82
CA LEU A 127 -0.84 -14.82 -13.56
C LEU A 127 -0.42 -16.20 -14.09
N GLU A 128 -1.30 -17.20 -14.15
CA GLU A 128 -0.95 -18.49 -14.75
C GLU A 128 -0.57 -18.38 -16.22
N PRO A 129 -1.22 -17.54 -17.06
CA PRO A 129 -0.76 -17.33 -18.44
C PRO A 129 0.64 -16.73 -18.54
N ALA A 130 1.12 -16.06 -17.49
CA ALA A 130 2.48 -15.52 -17.38
C ALA A 130 3.46 -16.47 -16.65
N ARG A 131 3.15 -17.76 -16.55
CA ARG A 131 3.95 -18.75 -15.80
C ARG A 131 5.40 -18.90 -16.28
N GLU A 132 5.63 -18.68 -17.57
CA GLU A 132 6.97 -18.77 -18.18
C GLU A 132 7.75 -17.45 -18.03
N ALA A 133 7.10 -16.37 -17.57
CA ALA A 133 7.76 -15.11 -17.30
C ALA A 133 8.59 -15.18 -16.01
N SER A 134 9.72 -14.48 -15.97
CA SER A 134 10.53 -14.36 -14.74
C SER A 134 9.75 -13.66 -13.62
N LEU A 135 10.22 -13.77 -12.38
CA LEU A 135 9.63 -13.06 -11.25
C LEU A 135 9.67 -11.54 -11.48
N GLU A 136 10.79 -11.02 -11.99
CA GLU A 136 10.97 -9.62 -12.33
C GLU A 136 9.96 -9.15 -13.37
N ALA A 137 9.70 -9.97 -14.41
CA ALA A 137 8.71 -9.66 -15.43
C ALA A 137 7.28 -9.62 -14.86
N ARG A 138 6.93 -10.54 -13.96
CA ARG A 138 5.63 -10.50 -13.27
C ARG A 138 5.49 -9.30 -12.35
N PHE A 139 6.56 -8.85 -11.68
CA PHE A 139 6.56 -7.60 -10.93
C PHE A 139 6.47 -6.37 -11.83
N ALA A 140 7.01 -6.41 -13.05
CA ALA A 140 6.82 -5.36 -14.04
C ALA A 140 5.33 -5.27 -14.46
N LEU A 141 4.65 -6.39 -14.68
CA LEU A 141 3.19 -6.40 -14.92
C LEU A 141 2.41 -5.77 -13.76
N LEU A 142 2.76 -6.11 -12.51
CA LEU A 142 2.14 -5.50 -11.33
C LEU A 142 2.39 -3.98 -11.28
N ARG A 143 3.60 -3.52 -11.58
CA ARG A 143 3.94 -2.09 -11.66
C ARG A 143 3.14 -1.37 -12.73
N ASP A 144 3.06 -1.95 -13.92
CA ASP A 144 2.34 -1.36 -15.05
C ASP A 144 0.84 -1.27 -14.76
N LEU A 145 0.27 -2.30 -14.13
CA LEU A 145 -1.10 -2.29 -13.64
C LEU A 145 -1.32 -1.21 -12.56
N ALA A 146 -0.46 -1.17 -11.55
CA ALA A 146 -0.54 -0.18 -10.48
C ALA A 146 -0.42 1.25 -11.03
N THR A 147 0.42 1.45 -12.05
CA THR A 147 0.56 2.74 -12.74
C THR A 147 -0.71 3.08 -13.51
N GLY A 148 -1.25 2.15 -14.30
CA GLY A 148 -2.44 2.38 -15.11
C GLY A 148 -3.72 2.62 -14.30
N LEU A 149 -3.82 2.04 -13.09
CA LEU A 149 -4.92 2.24 -12.14
C LEU A 149 -4.66 3.39 -11.16
N GLU A 150 -3.48 4.03 -11.20
CA GLU A 150 -3.03 5.01 -10.21
C GLU A 150 -3.13 4.48 -8.77
N THR A 151 -2.85 3.18 -8.57
CA THR A 151 -3.01 2.51 -7.28
C THR A 151 -2.03 3.06 -6.25
N ARG A 152 -2.55 3.44 -5.10
CA ARG A 152 -1.74 4.05 -4.02
C ARG A 152 -1.20 3.07 -3.00
N LYS A 153 -1.78 1.87 -2.92
CA LYS A 153 -1.37 0.84 -1.96
C LYS A 153 -1.30 -0.53 -2.63
N VAL A 154 -0.14 -1.19 -2.56
CA VAL A 154 0.03 -2.59 -2.93
C VAL A 154 0.26 -3.39 -1.65
N ILE A 155 -0.53 -4.44 -1.43
CA ILE A 155 -0.53 -5.24 -0.22
C ILE A 155 -0.11 -6.66 -0.58
N PHE A 156 0.98 -7.13 0.02
CA PHE A 156 1.41 -8.52 -0.06
C PHE A 156 0.93 -9.28 1.17
N LEU A 157 0.02 -10.23 0.95
CA LEU A 157 -0.40 -11.11 2.03
C LEU A 157 0.69 -12.13 2.35
N SER A 158 1.03 -12.23 3.61
CA SER A 158 2.05 -13.11 4.16
C SER A 158 1.50 -13.96 5.30
N THR A 159 2.09 -15.13 5.55
CA THR A 159 1.80 -15.91 6.75
C THR A 159 2.45 -15.33 8.00
N SER A 160 3.45 -14.46 7.85
CA SER A 160 4.05 -13.67 8.94
C SER A 160 3.30 -12.36 9.13
N ALA A 161 3.45 -11.75 10.31
CA ALA A 161 2.79 -10.49 10.64
C ALA A 161 3.34 -9.28 9.86
N GLY A 162 4.47 -9.44 9.19
CA GLY A 162 5.13 -8.40 8.40
C GLY A 162 6.52 -8.85 7.98
N LEU A 163 7.40 -7.91 7.64
CA LEU A 163 8.82 -8.19 7.42
C LEU A 163 9.52 -8.43 8.76
N GLU A 164 10.04 -9.63 8.94
CA GLU A 164 10.67 -10.07 10.16
C GLU A 164 12.18 -10.17 9.97
N ARG A 165 12.90 -9.76 11.00
CA ARG A 165 14.33 -10.07 11.17
C ARG A 165 14.43 -11.34 12.00
N GLU A 166 15.46 -12.12 11.78
CA GLU A 166 15.71 -13.33 12.55
C GLU A 166 15.77 -13.00 14.05
N GLY A 167 14.93 -13.66 14.85
CA GLY A 167 14.88 -13.46 16.31
C GLY A 167 14.31 -12.11 16.80
N ALA A 168 13.67 -11.32 15.93
CA ALA A 168 13.10 -10.03 16.30
C ALA A 168 11.62 -9.91 15.85
N PRO A 169 10.83 -9.06 16.53
CA PRO A 169 9.46 -8.80 16.12
C PRO A 169 9.40 -8.15 14.72
N PRO A 170 8.25 -8.26 14.03
CA PRO A 170 8.05 -7.62 12.73
C PRO A 170 8.30 -6.11 12.81
N MET A 171 8.87 -5.57 11.75
CA MET A 171 9.04 -4.13 11.61
C MET A 171 7.72 -3.48 11.24
N SER A 172 7.33 -2.40 11.91
CA SER A 172 6.11 -1.67 11.56
C SER A 172 6.27 -0.80 10.31
N VAL A 173 7.45 -0.20 10.12
CA VAL A 173 7.77 0.68 8.98
C VAL A 173 9.17 0.40 8.47
N VAL A 174 9.32 0.39 7.14
CA VAL A 174 10.61 0.40 6.45
C VAL A 174 10.65 1.65 5.57
N ASN A 175 11.58 2.54 5.90
CA ASN A 175 11.89 3.71 5.10
C ASN A 175 12.95 3.33 4.06
N LEU A 176 12.60 3.35 2.78
CA LEU A 176 13.53 2.97 1.70
C LEU A 176 14.77 3.86 1.60
N GLY A 177 14.67 5.12 2.05
CA GLY A 177 15.81 6.05 2.01
C GLY A 177 16.87 5.77 3.07
N THR A 178 16.50 5.17 4.21
CA THR A 178 17.39 4.97 5.36
C THR A 178 17.63 3.51 5.73
N ASP A 179 16.66 2.63 5.49
CA ASP A 179 16.68 1.26 5.99
C ASP A 179 17.06 0.23 4.95
N TYR A 180 16.84 0.53 3.66
CA TYR A 180 16.96 -0.44 2.59
C TYR A 180 18.34 -1.11 2.51
N GLU A 181 19.39 -0.31 2.40
CA GLU A 181 20.77 -0.83 2.29
C GLU A 181 21.20 -1.58 3.56
N ARG A 182 20.81 -1.07 4.72
CA ARG A 182 21.10 -1.70 6.01
C ARG A 182 20.41 -3.07 6.13
N LEU A 183 19.15 -3.17 5.73
CA LEU A 183 18.38 -4.42 5.84
C LEU A 183 18.86 -5.50 4.86
N LEU A 184 19.29 -5.12 3.66
CA LEU A 184 19.80 -6.07 2.68
C LEU A 184 21.28 -6.41 2.92
N GLY A 185 22.11 -5.43 3.28
CA GLY A 185 23.54 -5.61 3.50
C GLY A 185 23.87 -6.48 4.72
N ALA A 186 23.08 -6.36 5.77
CA ALA A 186 23.26 -7.16 6.98
C ALA A 186 22.69 -8.59 6.90
N ASN A 187 22.04 -8.96 5.79
CA ASN A 187 21.40 -10.28 5.59
C ASN A 187 20.44 -10.69 6.74
N VAL A 188 19.83 -9.72 7.39
CA VAL A 188 18.97 -9.93 8.57
C VAL A 188 17.55 -10.37 8.22
N LEU A 189 17.17 -10.28 6.94
CA LEU A 189 15.86 -10.71 6.44
C LEU A 189 15.93 -12.12 5.87
N THR A 190 14.87 -12.87 5.98
CA THR A 190 14.73 -14.12 5.24
C THR A 190 14.84 -13.87 3.74
N ARG A 191 15.25 -14.88 2.96
CA ARG A 191 15.37 -14.77 1.50
C ARG A 191 14.09 -14.25 0.84
N GLN A 192 12.93 -14.69 1.32
CA GLN A 192 11.63 -14.27 0.82
C GLN A 192 11.35 -12.79 1.14
N HIS A 193 11.59 -12.37 2.39
CA HIS A 193 11.40 -10.98 2.81
C HIS A 193 12.38 -10.03 2.12
N GLY A 194 13.62 -10.43 1.94
CA GLY A 194 14.62 -9.66 1.18
C GLY A 194 14.24 -9.50 -0.29
N SER A 195 13.70 -10.54 -0.93
CA SER A 195 13.18 -10.47 -2.29
C SER A 195 11.99 -9.50 -2.37
N LEU A 196 11.05 -9.60 -1.41
CA LEU A 196 9.87 -8.75 -1.34
C LEU A 196 10.23 -7.28 -1.14
N LEU A 197 11.22 -7.00 -0.28
CA LEU A 197 11.72 -5.64 -0.06
C LEU A 197 12.36 -5.06 -1.34
N ARG A 198 13.17 -5.85 -2.07
CA ARG A 198 13.77 -5.41 -3.35
C ARG A 198 12.71 -5.07 -4.39
N HIS A 199 11.74 -5.95 -4.61
CA HIS A 199 10.66 -5.71 -5.56
C HIS A 199 9.74 -4.57 -5.11
N GLY A 200 9.45 -4.46 -3.81
CA GLY A 200 8.70 -3.35 -3.24
C GLY A 200 9.36 -2.00 -3.49
N LYS A 201 10.70 -1.94 -3.36
CA LYS A 201 11.46 -0.74 -3.70
C LYS A 201 11.32 -0.38 -5.18
N ILE A 202 11.48 -1.37 -6.08
CA ILE A 202 11.35 -1.15 -7.53
C ILE A 202 9.95 -0.62 -7.87
N LEU A 203 8.90 -1.22 -7.30
CA LEU A 203 7.53 -0.74 -7.47
C LEU A 203 7.38 0.73 -7.07
N ILE A 204 7.85 1.10 -5.87
CA ILE A 204 7.73 2.46 -5.34
C ILE A 204 8.57 3.47 -6.14
N ASP A 205 9.80 3.10 -6.52
CA ASP A 205 10.70 4.02 -7.21
C ASP A 205 10.31 4.25 -8.69
N GLN A 206 9.75 3.23 -9.35
CA GLN A 206 9.41 3.29 -10.77
C GLN A 206 7.95 3.70 -11.06
N THR A 207 7.10 3.78 -10.04
CA THR A 207 5.73 4.25 -10.20
C THR A 207 5.70 5.78 -10.16
N PRO A 208 5.05 6.48 -11.13
CA PRO A 208 5.12 7.94 -11.26
C PRO A 208 4.32 8.69 -10.19
N HIS A 209 3.41 8.02 -9.49
CA HIS A 209 2.60 8.59 -8.40
C HIS A 209 3.02 8.03 -7.04
N ARG A 210 2.59 8.68 -5.97
CA ARG A 210 2.86 8.20 -4.61
C ARG A 210 2.19 6.85 -4.37
N MET A 211 3.00 5.86 -4.01
CA MET A 211 2.55 4.52 -3.69
C MET A 211 3.26 4.03 -2.43
N THR A 212 2.58 3.16 -1.69
CA THR A 212 3.13 2.42 -0.56
C THR A 212 2.96 0.93 -0.80
N VAL A 213 3.86 0.15 -0.23
CA VAL A 213 3.78 -1.30 -0.21
C VAL A 213 3.61 -1.75 1.24
N THR A 214 2.72 -2.68 1.48
CA THR A 214 2.51 -3.26 2.82
C THR A 214 2.67 -4.77 2.76
N VAL A 215 3.30 -5.35 3.78
CA VAL A 215 3.34 -6.79 4.02
C VAL A 215 2.57 -7.09 5.28
N VAL A 216 1.51 -7.91 5.19
CA VAL A 216 0.59 -8.12 6.32
C VAL A 216 0.00 -9.54 6.31
N ASN A 217 -0.33 -10.05 7.48
CA ASN A 217 -1.08 -11.29 7.62
C ASN A 217 -2.58 -11.04 7.32
N PRO A 218 -3.29 -11.96 6.64
CA PRO A 218 -4.73 -11.81 6.39
C PRO A 218 -5.55 -11.50 7.65
N LEU A 219 -5.24 -12.12 8.79
CA LEU A 219 -5.93 -11.84 10.06
C LEU A 219 -5.82 -10.38 10.53
N GLN A 220 -4.94 -9.61 9.94
CA GLN A 220 -4.66 -8.22 10.34
C GLN A 220 -4.89 -7.21 9.20
N LEU A 221 -5.39 -7.67 8.04
CA LEU A 221 -5.54 -6.82 6.85
C LEU A 221 -6.48 -5.63 7.11
N LEU A 222 -7.62 -5.85 7.74
CA LEU A 222 -8.56 -4.75 8.06
C LEU A 222 -7.95 -3.77 9.07
N ARG A 223 -7.20 -4.26 10.06
CA ARG A 223 -6.49 -3.39 11.00
C ARG A 223 -5.43 -2.55 10.30
N GLU A 224 -4.68 -3.15 9.36
CA GLU A 224 -3.72 -2.42 8.52
C GLU A 224 -4.39 -1.32 7.69
N LEU A 225 -5.59 -1.58 7.17
CA LEU A 225 -6.29 -0.63 6.31
C LEU A 225 -6.99 0.51 7.07
N PHE A 226 -7.50 0.23 8.28
CA PHE A 226 -8.41 1.13 8.99
C PHE A 226 -7.87 1.69 10.31
N THR A 227 -6.58 1.54 10.60
CA THR A 227 -5.96 2.16 11.78
C THR A 227 -4.70 2.95 11.42
N VAL A 228 -4.43 4.01 12.17
CA VAL A 228 -3.25 4.87 11.98
C VAL A 228 -1.95 4.11 12.18
N ASN A 229 -1.92 3.21 13.16
CA ASN A 229 -0.71 2.43 13.47
C ASN A 229 -0.48 1.26 12.53
N GLY A 230 -1.53 0.85 11.77
CA GLY A 230 -1.48 -0.34 10.94
C GLY A 230 -1.27 -1.64 11.75
N ALA A 231 -0.94 -2.72 11.08
CA ALA A 231 -0.68 -4.02 11.71
C ALA A 231 0.39 -4.85 11.00
N GLY A 232 0.85 -4.40 9.84
CA GLY A 232 1.88 -5.05 9.03
C GLY A 232 3.18 -4.26 9.00
N THR A 233 3.98 -4.49 7.97
CA THR A 233 5.14 -3.67 7.64
C THR A 233 4.79 -2.74 6.49
N LEU A 234 4.73 -1.45 6.76
CA LEU A 234 4.59 -0.42 5.76
C LEU A 234 5.96 -0.10 5.14
N ILE A 235 6.11 -0.32 3.84
CA ILE A 235 7.29 0.06 3.06
C ILE A 235 6.94 1.32 2.29
N ARG A 236 7.73 2.37 2.47
CA ARG A 236 7.50 3.66 1.80
C ARG A 236 8.80 4.35 1.44
N LYS A 237 8.74 5.20 0.43
CA LYS A 237 9.78 6.19 0.22
C LYS A 237 9.64 7.20 1.36
N GLY A 238 10.54 7.13 2.29
CA GLY A 238 10.54 8.02 3.44
C GLY A 238 11.09 9.38 3.06
N SER A 239 10.88 10.33 3.96
CA SER A 239 11.52 11.62 3.92
C SER A 239 12.87 11.53 4.63
N ARG A 240 13.89 12.10 4.04
CA ARG A 240 15.16 12.34 4.73
C ARG A 240 14.97 13.58 5.59
N VAL A 241 15.19 13.45 6.89
CA VAL A 241 15.19 14.58 7.79
C VAL A 241 16.63 15.11 7.85
N GLU A 242 16.84 16.32 7.40
CA GLU A 242 18.11 17.01 7.47
C GLU A 242 18.02 18.11 8.53
N ARG A 243 19.05 18.17 9.35
CA ARG A 243 19.18 19.24 10.33
C ARG A 243 20.16 20.28 9.80
N HIS A 244 19.71 21.51 9.74
CA HIS A 244 20.52 22.66 9.39
C HIS A 244 20.64 23.55 10.62
N ASP A 245 21.86 23.87 11.01
CA ASP A 245 22.12 24.78 12.13
C ASP A 245 22.10 26.25 11.69
N ASP A 246 22.13 26.48 10.35
CA ASP A 246 21.96 27.78 9.69
C ASP A 246 21.25 27.62 8.35
N PHE A 247 21.11 28.70 7.60
CA PHE A 247 20.47 28.67 6.29
C PHE A 247 21.42 28.33 5.12
N THR A 248 22.65 27.94 5.39
CA THR A 248 23.60 27.52 4.35
C THR A 248 23.14 26.19 3.77
N GLY A 249 22.92 26.13 2.47
CA GLY A 249 22.41 24.94 1.81
C GLY A 249 20.90 24.71 1.90
N VAL A 250 20.17 25.60 2.58
CA VAL A 250 18.69 25.53 2.62
C VAL A 250 18.09 26.26 1.42
N ASP A 251 17.16 25.61 0.71
CA ASP A 251 16.35 26.26 -0.33
C ASP A 251 15.35 27.24 0.32
N ARG A 252 15.80 28.50 0.49
CA ARG A 252 15.01 29.55 1.17
C ARG A 252 13.66 29.84 0.50
N PRO A 253 13.54 29.93 -0.84
CA PRO A 253 12.26 30.08 -1.51
C PRO A 253 11.28 28.96 -1.20
N ARG A 254 11.74 27.71 -1.22
CA ARG A 254 10.94 26.54 -0.89
C ARG A 254 10.54 26.51 0.59
N LEU A 255 11.47 26.86 1.49
CA LEU A 255 11.21 27.00 2.92
C LEU A 255 10.14 28.08 3.18
N ARG A 256 10.25 29.24 2.53
CA ARG A 256 9.27 30.31 2.63
C ARG A 256 7.87 29.85 2.20
N ALA A 257 7.77 29.21 1.02
CA ALA A 257 6.52 28.69 0.51
C ALA A 257 5.88 27.64 1.45
N LEU A 258 6.69 26.78 2.07
CA LEU A 258 6.23 25.80 3.07
C LEU A 258 5.66 26.48 4.31
N ILE A 259 6.35 27.49 4.85
CA ILE A 259 5.88 28.24 6.04
C ILE A 259 4.60 29.00 5.72
N GLU A 260 4.55 29.73 4.59
CA GLU A 260 3.38 30.47 4.17
C GLU A 260 2.15 29.55 3.97
N SER A 261 2.36 28.39 3.37
CA SER A 261 1.33 27.35 3.20
C SER A 261 0.84 26.80 4.55
N ALA A 262 1.76 26.52 5.48
CA ALA A 262 1.43 25.94 6.78
C ALA A 262 0.68 26.91 7.71
N PHE A 263 1.03 28.19 7.67
CA PHE A 263 0.41 29.21 8.53
C PHE A 263 -0.72 29.99 7.83
N GLY A 264 -0.93 29.79 6.53
CA GLY A 264 -1.96 30.49 5.75
C GLY A 264 -1.77 32.00 5.65
N LYS A 265 -0.54 32.48 5.86
CA LYS A 265 -0.19 33.91 5.85
C LYS A 265 1.14 34.15 5.12
N PRO A 266 1.25 35.21 4.30
CA PRO A 266 2.52 35.58 3.69
C PRO A 266 3.53 36.01 4.78
N LEU A 267 4.76 35.56 4.61
CA LEU A 267 5.89 36.00 5.46
C LEU A 267 6.36 37.37 5.02
N GLY A 268 6.45 38.31 5.97
CA GLY A 268 7.06 39.62 5.73
C GLY A 268 8.55 39.53 5.35
N ASP A 269 9.09 40.57 4.73
CA ASP A 269 10.48 40.61 4.35
C ASP A 269 11.41 40.45 5.56
N GLY A 270 12.43 39.63 5.42
CA GLY A 270 13.39 39.31 6.47
C GLY A 270 12.85 38.41 7.62
N ALA A 271 11.62 37.89 7.51
CA ALA A 271 11.06 37.02 8.57
C ALA A 271 11.86 35.72 8.75
N LEU A 272 12.45 35.18 7.70
CA LEU A 272 13.32 33.99 7.77
C LEU A 272 14.67 34.26 8.45
N ASP A 273 15.12 35.52 8.46
CA ASP A 273 16.42 35.91 9.02
C ASP A 273 16.30 36.25 10.53
N ARG A 274 15.06 36.41 11.04
CA ARG A 274 14.77 36.79 12.42
C ARG A 274 14.26 35.63 13.23
N GLY A 275 15.12 34.88 13.87
CA GLY A 275 14.73 34.08 15.00
C GLY A 275 14.39 32.60 14.77
N ILE A 276 14.77 32.03 13.67
CA ILE A 276 14.73 30.56 13.52
C ILE A 276 16.14 30.03 13.70
N GLU A 277 16.50 29.60 14.90
CA GLU A 277 17.82 29.03 15.16
C GLU A 277 18.00 27.63 14.60
N ARG A 278 16.92 26.85 14.50
CA ARG A 278 16.97 25.47 14.01
C ARG A 278 15.69 25.14 13.26
N VAL A 279 15.82 24.72 12.01
CA VAL A 279 14.70 24.26 11.17
C VAL A 279 14.93 22.81 10.82
N TYR A 280 13.91 21.98 11.06
CA TYR A 280 13.88 20.60 10.57
C TYR A 280 13.07 20.56 9.31
N ILE A 281 13.68 20.14 8.19
CA ILE A 281 13.03 20.04 6.89
C ILE A 281 12.90 18.57 6.55
N GLU A 282 11.69 18.12 6.34
CA GLU A 282 11.43 16.80 5.76
C GLU A 282 11.40 16.90 4.23
N GLU A 283 12.34 16.26 3.56
CA GLU A 283 12.29 16.12 2.10
C GLU A 283 11.06 15.34 1.66
N ASN A 284 10.33 15.86 0.67
CA ASN A 284 9.09 15.28 0.14
C ASN A 284 7.84 15.37 1.02
N TYR A 285 7.85 16.13 2.11
CA TYR A 285 6.65 16.39 2.87
C TYR A 285 6.27 17.88 2.82
N LEU A 286 5.05 18.16 2.36
CA LEU A 286 4.48 19.50 2.29
C LEU A 286 3.68 19.82 3.57
N GLY A 287 4.19 19.53 4.75
CA GLY A 287 3.33 19.75 5.89
C GLY A 287 3.89 19.70 7.30
N ALA A 288 5.14 19.42 7.55
CA ALA A 288 5.63 19.43 8.93
C ALA A 288 6.98 20.15 9.05
N MET A 289 6.92 21.42 9.39
CA MET A 289 8.07 22.13 9.93
C MET A 289 7.89 22.28 11.43
N ARG A 290 8.90 21.92 12.20
CA ARG A 290 9.00 22.30 13.61
C ARG A 290 10.14 23.30 13.73
N ALA A 291 9.80 24.54 14.04
CA ALA A 291 10.74 25.51 14.55
C ALA A 291 10.90 25.27 16.06
N ALA A 292 12.11 25.02 16.55
CA ALA A 292 12.36 25.00 17.98
C ALA A 292 12.51 26.45 18.46
N PRO A 293 11.76 26.89 19.49
CA PRO A 293 12.01 28.20 20.13
C PRO A 293 13.38 28.19 20.86
N ARG A 294 13.98 29.38 20.98
CA ARG A 294 15.20 29.60 21.76
C ARG A 294 15.04 29.13 23.18
#